data_8f5197b60dcc5bd87d6ffd6dcb769216
#
_entry.id   8f5197b60dcc5bd87d6ffd6dcb769216
#
_cell.length_a   1.000
_cell.length_b   1.000
_cell.length_c   1.000
_cell.angle_alpha   90.00
_cell.angle_beta   90.00
_cell.angle_gamma   90.00
#
_symmetry.space_group_name_H-M   'P 1'
#
loop_
_entity.id
_entity.type
_entity.pdbx_description
1 polymer ?
#
loop_
_entity_poly.entity_id
_entity_poly.type
_entity_poly.pdbx_seq_one_letter_code
_entity_poly.pdbx_strand_id
1 'polypeptide(L)'
;MQIPSLKNLLIVLSATGLFVSCKNGSPFGKKYEKSSVTGWNYNDKNMAGFSVPKEKEQNTGPGLVFVQGGTFTMGATEEDVMGDWNNIPRRVTVSSFYIDRTEVANVHYREYLYWVENTFDDPQFSKVVDGAKPDTLVWRSELSANEPLVDYYFRHPSYNEYPVVGVTWKQANDFCLWRSARVNELILVQKGYINANQLKTIQGQGEENFNTKSYLLGLYSPQPGKPNAKKNPLVDANGKPRNFVKFEDGILLPEYRLPTEAEWEYAALGYITQNPRKKTKDQGRGEELIMNKQVYSWSQNVNGLRDTRSGTWQGKFMANFKRGTGDNMGVAGGLNDNASIPGPIEAFFPNGFGLYNMSGNVNE
;
A
#
# COMPACT_ATOMS: atom_id res chain seq x y z
N MET A 1 52.88 50.37 -21.38
CA MET A 1 52.23 50.16 -20.11
C MET A 1 50.91 50.91 -20.14
N GLN A 2 49.81 50.24 -20.60
CA GLN A 2 48.50 50.87 -20.79
C GLN A 2 47.66 50.58 -19.56
N ILE A 3 47.10 51.62 -18.98
CA ILE A 3 46.19 51.59 -17.84
C ILE A 3 44.78 51.21 -18.33
N PRO A 4 44.14 50.14 -17.81
CA PRO A 4 42.80 49.80 -18.23
C PRO A 4 41.77 50.84 -17.71
N SER A 5 40.86 51.20 -18.59
CA SER A 5 39.86 52.27 -18.42
C SER A 5 38.89 52.01 -17.28
N LEU A 6 38.53 53.09 -16.57
CA LEU A 6 37.64 53.13 -15.42
C LEU A 6 36.19 52.62 -15.67
N LYS A 7 35.84 52.32 -16.92
CA LYS A 7 34.53 51.81 -17.32
C LYS A 7 34.27 50.33 -16.95
N ASN A 8 35.32 49.53 -16.79
CA ASN A 8 35.17 48.11 -16.47
C ASN A 8 35.12 47.87 -14.93
N LEU A 9 35.36 48.84 -14.11
CA LEU A 9 35.26 48.71 -12.64
C LEU A 9 33.85 48.91 -12.12
N LEU A 10 32.97 49.62 -12.87
CA LEU A 10 31.59 49.90 -12.46
C LEU A 10 30.64 48.75 -12.77
N ILE A 11 30.99 47.81 -13.64
CA ILE A 11 30.15 46.65 -14.00
C ILE A 11 30.30 45.51 -13.00
N VAL A 12 31.43 45.43 -12.31
CA VAL A 12 31.69 44.36 -11.31
C VAL A 12 31.04 44.65 -9.96
N LEU A 13 30.76 45.94 -9.62
CA LEU A 13 30.12 46.31 -8.37
C LEU A 13 28.57 46.24 -8.41
N SER A 14 27.97 46.17 -9.59
CA SER A 14 26.53 46.03 -9.71
C SER A 14 26.03 44.58 -9.72
N ALA A 15 26.91 43.61 -9.85
CA ALA A 15 26.56 42.19 -9.90
C ALA A 15 26.56 41.51 -8.50
N THR A 16 27.08 42.17 -7.47
CA THR A 16 27.15 41.59 -6.10
C THR A 16 26.01 42.03 -5.18
N GLY A 17 25.10 42.84 -5.67
CA GLY A 17 23.96 43.36 -4.88
C GLY A 17 22.65 42.60 -4.95
N LEU A 18 22.57 41.45 -5.66
CA LEU A 18 21.31 40.75 -5.91
C LEU A 18 21.22 39.35 -5.33
N PHE A 19 22.10 38.98 -4.43
CA PHE A 19 22.01 37.68 -3.70
C PHE A 19 21.62 37.89 -2.22
N VAL A 20 20.73 38.81 -1.94
CA VAL A 20 20.09 38.88 -0.63
C VAL A 20 18.63 38.64 -0.83
N SER A 21 18.17 37.57 -0.25
CA SER A 21 16.77 37.19 -0.04
C SER A 21 16.15 36.23 -1.03
N CYS A 22 16.48 34.97 -0.87
CA CYS A 22 15.48 33.91 -0.90
C CYS A 22 15.87 32.86 0.14
N LYS A 23 15.74 33.17 1.40
CA LYS A 23 15.40 32.17 2.41
C LYS A 23 13.94 31.79 2.20
N ASN A 24 13.63 31.26 1.03
CA ASN A 24 12.35 30.60 0.83
C ASN A 24 12.47 29.22 1.46
N GLY A 25 11.84 29.11 2.61
CA GLY A 25 11.55 27.86 3.22
C GLY A 25 10.95 26.91 2.19
N SER A 26 11.31 25.66 2.28
CA SER A 26 10.73 24.55 1.55
C SER A 26 9.21 24.73 1.42
N PRO A 27 8.59 24.49 0.25
CA PRO A 27 7.15 24.54 0.10
C PRO A 27 6.41 23.50 0.97
N PHE A 28 7.13 22.59 1.60
CA PHE A 28 6.67 21.58 2.55
C PHE A 28 7.09 21.90 3.98
N GLY A 29 6.67 22.99 4.54
CA GLY A 29 6.99 23.27 5.93
C GLY A 29 6.56 24.67 6.33
N LYS A 30 5.28 25.02 6.16
CA LYS A 30 4.73 26.20 6.83
C LYS A 30 4.83 25.96 8.33
N LYS A 31 5.77 26.64 8.97
CA LYS A 31 5.83 26.72 10.41
C LYS A 31 4.58 27.47 10.85
N TYR A 32 3.57 26.76 11.32
CA TYR A 32 2.37 27.38 11.88
C TYR A 32 2.77 28.02 13.19
N GLU A 33 3.13 29.31 13.12
CA GLU A 33 3.45 30.10 14.31
C GLU A 33 2.21 30.75 14.91
N LYS A 34 1.20 31.01 14.07
CA LYS A 34 0.00 31.75 14.46
C LYS A 34 -1.22 31.23 13.70
N SER A 35 -2.34 31.16 14.38
CA SER A 35 -3.62 30.80 13.76
C SER A 35 -4.07 31.93 12.82
N SER A 36 -4.36 31.57 11.57
CA SER A 36 -4.95 32.49 10.59
C SER A 36 -6.43 32.75 10.86
N VAL A 37 -7.06 31.96 11.72
CA VAL A 37 -8.50 32.07 12.03
C VAL A 37 -8.72 32.87 13.31
N THR A 38 -7.95 32.60 14.36
CA THR A 38 -8.13 33.22 15.68
C THR A 38 -7.07 34.24 16.02
N GLY A 39 -5.95 34.25 15.30
CA GLY A 39 -4.81 35.09 15.59
C GLY A 39 -3.97 34.68 16.80
N TRP A 40 -4.29 33.56 17.44
CA TRP A 40 -3.53 33.03 18.58
C TRP A 40 -2.25 32.34 18.14
N ASN A 41 -1.21 32.46 18.98
CA ASN A 41 0.04 31.77 18.73
C ASN A 41 -0.12 30.26 19.03
N TYR A 42 0.34 29.42 18.11
CA TYR A 42 0.43 28.00 18.33
C TYR A 42 1.66 27.67 19.21
N ASN A 43 1.57 26.60 19.98
CA ASN A 43 2.64 26.09 20.83
C ASN A 43 3.11 27.11 21.93
N ASP A 44 2.30 28.09 22.26
CA ASP A 44 2.60 29.10 23.28
C ASP A 44 1.87 28.76 24.60
N LYS A 45 2.65 28.38 25.62
CA LYS A 45 2.12 28.01 26.95
C LYS A 45 1.45 29.15 27.68
N ASN A 46 1.85 30.41 27.40
CA ASN A 46 1.33 31.61 28.09
C ASN A 46 0.00 32.06 27.52
N MET A 47 -0.32 31.66 26.30
CA MET A 47 -1.54 32.07 25.61
C MET A 47 -2.59 30.93 25.52
N ALA A 48 -2.43 29.85 26.28
CA ALA A 48 -3.25 28.63 26.16
C ALA A 48 -3.40 28.17 24.72
N GLY A 49 -2.38 28.41 23.90
CA GLY A 49 -2.39 28.15 22.48
C GLY A 49 -2.45 26.65 22.18
N PHE A 50 -3.11 26.36 21.09
CA PHE A 50 -3.18 24.98 20.58
C PHE A 50 -1.79 24.48 20.20
N SER A 51 -1.48 23.26 20.60
CA SER A 51 -0.21 22.63 20.27
C SER A 51 -0.33 21.95 18.88
N VAL A 52 0.47 22.44 17.93
CA VAL A 52 0.59 21.84 16.61
C VAL A 52 1.81 20.93 16.59
N PRO A 53 1.64 19.63 16.49
CA PRO A 53 2.76 18.69 16.35
C PRO A 53 3.56 19.01 15.09
N LYS A 54 4.87 18.79 15.14
CA LYS A 54 5.70 18.88 13.94
C LYS A 54 5.38 17.67 13.05
N GLU A 55 5.16 17.95 11.78
CA GLU A 55 5.08 16.90 10.77
C GLU A 55 6.35 16.05 10.81
N LYS A 56 6.17 14.75 10.88
CA LYS A 56 7.24 13.75 10.79
C LYS A 56 6.97 12.89 9.58
N GLU A 57 8.03 12.59 8.87
CA GLU A 57 7.96 11.60 7.81
C GLU A 57 7.48 10.26 8.40
N GLN A 58 6.40 9.73 7.83
CA GLN A 58 5.80 8.49 8.29
C GLN A 58 6.55 7.32 7.66
N ASN A 59 6.92 6.33 8.46
CA ASN A 59 7.51 5.11 7.95
C ASN A 59 6.48 4.35 7.11
N THR A 60 6.93 3.82 5.98
CA THR A 60 6.11 2.90 5.18
C THR A 60 5.83 1.63 5.97
N GLY A 61 4.60 1.16 5.93
CA GLY A 61 4.24 -0.12 6.56
C GLY A 61 4.91 -1.31 5.87
N PRO A 62 5.09 -2.43 6.57
CA PRO A 62 5.70 -3.63 6.00
C PRO A 62 4.98 -4.09 4.72
N GLY A 63 5.73 -4.45 3.69
CA GLY A 63 5.21 -4.97 2.42
C GLY A 63 4.56 -3.94 1.48
N LEU A 64 4.41 -2.69 1.92
CA LEU A 64 3.73 -1.65 1.15
C LEU A 64 4.67 -0.91 0.19
N VAL A 65 4.12 -0.51 -0.94
CA VAL A 65 4.73 0.37 -1.93
C VAL A 65 3.92 1.66 -1.99
N PHE A 66 4.61 2.79 -2.10
CA PHE A 66 3.98 4.09 -2.28
C PHE A 66 3.54 4.28 -3.74
N VAL A 67 2.27 4.60 -3.92
CA VAL A 67 1.68 4.95 -5.22
C VAL A 67 1.32 6.43 -5.20
N GLN A 68 2.01 7.20 -6.03
CA GLN A 68 1.69 8.62 -6.19
C GLN A 68 0.34 8.76 -6.88
N GLY A 69 -0.58 9.45 -6.25
CA GLY A 69 -1.90 9.69 -6.79
C GLY A 69 -1.90 10.59 -8.02
N GLY A 70 -3.01 10.59 -8.72
CA GLY A 70 -3.20 11.35 -9.94
C GLY A 70 -4.61 11.22 -10.50
N THR A 71 -4.85 11.83 -11.64
CA THR A 71 -6.11 11.72 -12.37
C THR A 71 -5.93 10.77 -13.55
N PHE A 72 -6.85 9.84 -13.70
CA PHE A 72 -6.82 8.86 -14.78
C PHE A 72 -8.24 8.57 -15.31
N THR A 73 -8.32 7.89 -16.43
CA THR A 73 -9.58 7.39 -16.99
C THR A 73 -9.79 5.95 -16.51
N MET A 74 -10.68 5.77 -15.57
CA MET A 74 -11.11 4.49 -15.04
C MET A 74 -12.15 3.85 -15.96
N GLY A 75 -12.15 2.53 -16.07
CA GLY A 75 -13.10 1.78 -16.88
C GLY A 75 -12.58 1.49 -18.30
N ALA A 76 -13.08 0.44 -18.93
CA ALA A 76 -12.77 0.05 -20.30
C ALA A 76 -13.98 -0.61 -20.94
N THR A 77 -14.33 -0.17 -22.15
CA THR A 77 -15.41 -0.78 -22.95
C THR A 77 -14.91 -1.33 -24.26
N GLU A 78 -13.71 -0.94 -24.70
CA GLU A 78 -13.16 -1.30 -26.02
C GLU A 78 -12.86 -2.79 -26.17
N GLU A 79 -12.60 -3.48 -25.03
CA GLU A 79 -12.30 -4.91 -25.00
C GLU A 79 -13.38 -5.74 -24.29
N ASP A 80 -14.56 -5.18 -24.14
CA ASP A 80 -15.70 -5.88 -23.55
C ASP A 80 -16.32 -6.85 -24.57
N VAL A 81 -15.88 -8.10 -24.50
CA VAL A 81 -16.33 -9.18 -25.39
C VAL A 81 -17.82 -9.50 -25.22
N MET A 82 -18.36 -9.28 -24.01
CA MET A 82 -19.76 -9.54 -23.69
C MET A 82 -20.69 -8.41 -24.12
N GLY A 83 -20.15 -7.21 -24.31
CA GLY A 83 -20.90 -6.04 -24.73
C GLY A 83 -21.84 -5.50 -23.66
N ASP A 84 -21.57 -5.78 -22.39
CA ASP A 84 -22.41 -5.35 -21.26
C ASP A 84 -22.33 -3.85 -20.99
N TRP A 85 -21.26 -3.20 -21.43
CA TRP A 85 -21.00 -1.76 -21.29
C TRP A 85 -21.17 -1.24 -19.84
N ASN A 86 -20.94 -2.09 -18.88
CA ASN A 86 -21.11 -1.79 -17.46
C ASN A 86 -19.90 -1.04 -16.84
N ASN A 87 -18.77 -0.96 -17.57
CA ASN A 87 -17.55 -0.29 -17.13
C ASN A 87 -17.22 0.92 -18.03
N ILE A 88 -18.15 1.86 -18.11
CA ILE A 88 -18.01 3.05 -18.97
C ILE A 88 -16.83 3.90 -18.50
N PRO A 89 -15.93 4.32 -19.41
CA PRO A 89 -14.79 5.16 -19.07
C PRO A 89 -15.22 6.47 -18.41
N ARG A 90 -14.65 6.74 -17.22
CA ARG A 90 -14.88 7.95 -16.45
C ARG A 90 -13.59 8.49 -15.87
N ARG A 91 -13.47 9.80 -15.78
CA ARG A 91 -12.32 10.45 -15.19
C ARG A 91 -12.40 10.43 -13.66
N VAL A 92 -11.37 9.91 -13.03
CA VAL A 92 -11.29 9.79 -11.57
C VAL A 92 -9.95 10.33 -11.09
N THR A 93 -9.96 11.03 -9.96
CA THR A 93 -8.75 11.47 -9.26
C THR A 93 -8.56 10.62 -8.02
N VAL A 94 -7.41 9.98 -7.92
CA VAL A 94 -7.01 9.14 -6.79
C VAL A 94 -5.94 9.88 -6.01
N SER A 95 -6.11 9.96 -4.69
CA SER A 95 -5.07 10.48 -3.78
C SER A 95 -3.89 9.50 -3.72
N SER A 96 -2.71 10.00 -3.31
CA SER A 96 -1.57 9.12 -3.06
C SER A 96 -1.89 8.14 -1.92
N PHE A 97 -1.46 6.89 -2.07
CA PHE A 97 -1.74 5.81 -1.12
C PHE A 97 -0.60 4.80 -1.09
N TYR A 98 -0.68 3.87 -0.16
CA TYR A 98 0.20 2.72 -0.08
C TYR A 98 -0.61 1.46 -0.38
N ILE A 99 -0.02 0.54 -1.14
CA ILE A 99 -0.63 -0.74 -1.49
C ILE A 99 0.39 -1.86 -1.31
N ASP A 100 -0.06 -3.08 -1.04
CA ASP A 100 0.83 -4.22 -0.99
C ASP A 100 1.51 -4.47 -2.34
N ARG A 101 2.78 -4.86 -2.28
CA ARG A 101 3.57 -5.14 -3.48
C ARG A 101 3.12 -6.41 -4.20
N THR A 102 2.59 -7.35 -3.44
CA THR A 102 2.16 -8.67 -3.89
C THR A 102 0.82 -9.02 -3.29
N GLU A 103 0.17 -10.04 -3.83
CA GLU A 103 -0.96 -10.69 -3.16
C GLU A 103 -0.58 -11.16 -1.75
N VAL A 104 -1.57 -11.38 -0.89
CA VAL A 104 -1.35 -11.97 0.44
C VAL A 104 -1.03 -13.46 0.27
N ALA A 105 0.17 -13.85 0.69
CA ALA A 105 0.61 -15.24 0.58
C ALA A 105 -0.02 -16.14 1.64
N ASN A 106 -0.05 -17.46 1.37
CA ASN A 106 -0.52 -18.48 2.31
C ASN A 106 0.20 -18.40 3.66
N VAL A 107 1.50 -18.11 3.68
CA VAL A 107 2.26 -17.98 4.93
C VAL A 107 1.76 -16.80 5.78
N HIS A 108 1.43 -15.66 5.16
CA HIS A 108 0.93 -14.49 5.87
C HIS A 108 -0.47 -14.73 6.44
N TYR A 109 -1.33 -15.43 5.67
CA TYR A 109 -2.66 -15.75 6.17
C TYR A 109 -2.63 -16.83 7.26
N ARG A 110 -1.69 -17.76 7.22
CA ARG A 110 -1.47 -18.73 8.32
C ARG A 110 -0.92 -18.06 9.57
N GLU A 111 -0.10 -17.03 9.46
CA GLU A 111 0.31 -16.21 10.60
C GLU A 111 -0.90 -15.58 11.30
N TYR A 112 -1.84 -15.05 10.53
CA TYR A 112 -3.11 -14.53 11.04
C TYR A 112 -3.92 -15.61 11.76
N LEU A 113 -4.09 -16.79 11.14
CA LEU A 113 -4.82 -17.89 11.76
C LEU A 113 -4.15 -18.37 13.04
N TYR A 114 -2.83 -18.51 13.04
CA TYR A 114 -2.08 -18.87 14.26
C TYR A 114 -2.36 -17.87 15.38
N TRP A 115 -2.38 -16.59 15.06
CA TRP A 115 -2.70 -15.56 16.05
C TRP A 115 -4.16 -15.66 16.52
N VAL A 116 -5.11 -15.86 15.65
CA VAL A 116 -6.53 -16.02 15.99
C VAL A 116 -6.73 -17.24 16.90
N GLU A 117 -6.17 -18.39 16.55
CA GLU A 117 -6.28 -19.64 17.30
C GLU A 117 -5.70 -19.52 18.71
N ASN A 118 -4.57 -18.83 18.87
CA ASN A 118 -3.95 -18.64 20.18
C ASN A 118 -4.64 -17.57 21.03
N THR A 119 -5.15 -16.51 20.40
CA THR A 119 -5.82 -15.41 21.12
C THR A 119 -7.21 -15.83 21.58
N PHE A 120 -7.94 -16.58 20.76
CA PHE A 120 -9.31 -17.02 20.97
C PHE A 120 -9.37 -18.53 21.23
N ASP A 121 -8.53 -19.03 22.14
CA ASP A 121 -8.40 -20.45 22.45
C ASP A 121 -9.55 -21.02 23.31
N ASP A 122 -10.39 -20.16 23.91
CA ASP A 122 -11.58 -20.59 24.64
C ASP A 122 -12.66 -21.13 23.66
N PRO A 123 -13.29 -22.26 23.97
CA PRO A 123 -14.36 -22.86 23.17
C PRO A 123 -15.51 -21.93 22.80
N GLN A 124 -15.80 -20.92 23.61
CA GLN A 124 -16.83 -19.92 23.30
C GLN A 124 -16.53 -19.13 22.02
N PHE A 125 -15.26 -19.02 21.63
CA PHE A 125 -14.80 -18.31 20.42
C PHE A 125 -14.62 -19.22 19.22
N SER A 126 -15.01 -20.49 19.26
CA SER A 126 -14.83 -21.45 18.16
C SER A 126 -15.36 -20.92 16.83
N LYS A 127 -16.48 -20.18 16.84
CA LYS A 127 -17.04 -19.56 15.63
C LYS A 127 -16.15 -18.47 15.04
N VAL A 128 -15.34 -17.78 15.86
CA VAL A 128 -14.38 -16.77 15.38
C VAL A 128 -13.23 -17.47 14.67
N VAL A 129 -12.68 -18.50 15.29
CA VAL A 129 -11.59 -19.30 14.74
C VAL A 129 -12.01 -19.99 13.44
N ASP A 130 -13.17 -20.66 13.43
CA ASP A 130 -13.66 -21.35 12.24
C ASP A 130 -14.03 -20.36 11.12
N GLY A 131 -14.60 -19.21 11.48
CA GLY A 131 -14.94 -18.15 10.54
C GLY A 131 -13.75 -17.47 9.89
N ALA A 132 -12.55 -17.59 10.48
CA ALA A 132 -11.31 -17.03 9.91
C ALA A 132 -10.65 -17.96 8.86
N LYS A 133 -10.97 -19.27 8.88
CA LYS A 133 -10.34 -20.26 7.99
C LYS A 133 -10.79 -20.06 6.55
N PRO A 134 -9.86 -20.10 5.56
CA PRO A 134 -10.22 -20.05 4.15
C PRO A 134 -10.95 -21.32 3.73
N ASP A 135 -11.84 -21.21 2.75
CA ASP A 135 -12.51 -22.35 2.15
C ASP A 135 -11.57 -23.07 1.18
N THR A 136 -11.04 -24.21 1.60
CA THR A 136 -10.16 -25.05 0.77
C THR A 136 -10.94 -25.87 -0.28
N LEU A 137 -12.27 -25.97 -0.15
CA LEU A 137 -13.09 -26.72 -1.11
C LEU A 137 -13.23 -26.01 -2.46
N VAL A 138 -12.79 -24.75 -2.57
CA VAL A 138 -12.71 -24.02 -3.84
C VAL A 138 -11.86 -24.76 -4.90
N TRP A 139 -10.98 -25.65 -4.48
CA TRP A 139 -10.17 -26.50 -5.38
C TRP A 139 -10.93 -27.67 -5.97
N ARG A 140 -12.03 -28.07 -5.33
CA ARG A 140 -12.82 -29.22 -5.77
C ARG A 140 -13.63 -28.86 -6.99
N SER A 141 -13.38 -29.53 -8.09
CA SER A 141 -14.11 -29.37 -9.34
C SER A 141 -14.37 -30.74 -9.96
N GLU A 142 -15.54 -30.93 -10.55
CA GLU A 142 -15.85 -32.13 -11.25
C GLU A 142 -14.83 -32.41 -12.36
N LEU A 143 -14.38 -33.68 -12.46
CA LEU A 143 -13.43 -34.15 -13.46
C LEU A 143 -12.05 -33.46 -13.43
N SER A 144 -11.69 -32.78 -12.37
CA SER A 144 -10.35 -32.21 -12.21
C SER A 144 -9.46 -33.07 -11.31
N ALA A 145 -8.15 -32.97 -11.52
CA ALA A 145 -7.13 -33.62 -10.68
C ALA A 145 -6.73 -32.78 -9.46
N ASN A 146 -7.54 -31.81 -9.08
CA ASN A 146 -7.20 -30.79 -8.06
C ASN A 146 -7.47 -31.24 -6.62
N GLU A 147 -8.03 -32.42 -6.40
CA GLU A 147 -8.36 -32.89 -5.03
C GLU A 147 -7.17 -32.82 -4.06
N PRO A 148 -5.92 -33.12 -4.44
CA PRO A 148 -4.78 -32.94 -3.54
C PRO A 148 -4.56 -31.50 -3.08
N LEU A 149 -4.99 -30.50 -3.86
CA LEU A 149 -4.84 -29.08 -3.49
C LEU A 149 -5.78 -28.67 -2.36
N VAL A 150 -6.90 -29.37 -2.18
CA VAL A 150 -7.82 -29.17 -1.03
C VAL A 150 -7.06 -29.28 0.29
N ASP A 151 -6.16 -30.26 0.38
CA ASP A 151 -5.40 -30.54 1.60
C ASP A 151 -4.06 -29.79 1.65
N TYR A 152 -3.37 -29.67 0.52
CA TYR A 152 -1.97 -29.23 0.50
C TYR A 152 -1.78 -27.76 0.17
N TYR A 153 -2.58 -27.17 -0.71
CA TYR A 153 -2.29 -25.81 -1.22
C TYR A 153 -2.14 -24.76 -0.12
N PHE A 154 -3.04 -24.76 0.85
CA PHE A 154 -2.98 -23.78 1.94
C PHE A 154 -1.95 -24.13 3.03
N ARG A 155 -1.70 -25.42 3.26
CA ARG A 155 -0.97 -25.91 4.44
C ARG A 155 0.48 -26.30 4.17
N HIS A 156 0.77 -26.82 2.98
CA HIS A 156 2.09 -27.36 2.69
C HIS A 156 3.13 -26.26 2.46
N PRO A 157 4.35 -26.37 3.02
CA PRO A 157 5.40 -25.34 2.91
C PRO A 157 5.80 -24.96 1.47
N SER A 158 5.66 -25.86 0.51
CA SER A 158 5.94 -25.58 -0.90
C SER A 158 5.06 -24.47 -1.48
N TYR A 159 3.91 -24.18 -0.88
CA TYR A 159 2.97 -23.15 -1.29
C TYR A 159 3.00 -21.92 -0.36
N ASN A 160 4.05 -21.75 0.44
CA ASN A 160 4.16 -20.61 1.35
C ASN A 160 4.02 -19.26 0.64
N GLU A 161 4.72 -19.12 -0.48
CA GLU A 161 4.79 -17.90 -1.30
C GLU A 161 3.72 -17.88 -2.42
N TYR A 162 2.69 -18.69 -2.33
CA TYR A 162 1.55 -18.67 -3.24
C TYR A 162 0.40 -17.87 -2.63
N PRO A 163 -0.43 -17.20 -3.43
CA PRO A 163 -1.51 -16.39 -2.93
C PRO A 163 -2.55 -17.21 -2.17
N VAL A 164 -3.09 -16.67 -1.10
CA VAL A 164 -4.20 -17.32 -0.40
C VAL A 164 -5.46 -17.26 -1.27
N VAL A 165 -6.19 -18.38 -1.35
CA VAL A 165 -7.46 -18.50 -2.10
C VAL A 165 -8.56 -19.02 -1.20
N GLY A 166 -9.82 -18.84 -1.62
CA GLY A 166 -10.98 -19.26 -0.82
C GLY A 166 -11.27 -18.34 0.35
N VAL A 167 -10.88 -17.08 0.25
CA VAL A 167 -11.08 -16.04 1.27
C VAL A 167 -12.27 -15.16 0.87
N THR A 168 -13.23 -14.98 1.77
CA THR A 168 -14.34 -14.05 1.58
C THR A 168 -13.92 -12.61 1.83
N TRP A 169 -14.69 -11.66 1.30
CA TRP A 169 -14.47 -10.22 1.56
C TRP A 169 -14.39 -9.89 3.06
N LYS A 170 -15.24 -10.53 3.88
CA LYS A 170 -15.24 -10.33 5.33
C LYS A 170 -13.91 -10.79 5.94
N GLN A 171 -13.45 -11.99 5.59
CA GLN A 171 -12.18 -12.53 6.08
C GLN A 171 -10.99 -11.68 5.66
N ALA A 172 -10.97 -11.18 4.41
CA ALA A 172 -9.93 -10.27 3.93
C ALA A 172 -9.92 -8.94 4.73
N ASN A 173 -11.11 -8.41 5.04
CA ASN A 173 -11.23 -7.20 5.86
C ASN A 173 -10.78 -7.44 7.32
N ASP A 174 -11.16 -8.57 7.91
CA ASP A 174 -10.73 -8.96 9.27
C ASP A 174 -9.20 -9.14 9.34
N PHE A 175 -8.58 -9.71 8.29
CA PHE A 175 -7.13 -9.77 8.14
C PHE A 175 -6.49 -8.37 8.12
N CYS A 176 -7.06 -7.41 7.38
CA CYS A 176 -6.57 -6.02 7.34
C CYS A 176 -6.62 -5.36 8.73
N LEU A 177 -7.70 -5.56 9.47
CA LEU A 177 -7.84 -5.03 10.83
C LEU A 177 -6.84 -5.66 11.80
N TRP A 178 -6.66 -6.97 11.74
CA TRP A 178 -5.65 -7.68 12.51
C TRP A 178 -4.24 -7.16 12.21
N ARG A 179 -3.88 -7.05 10.94
CA ARG A 179 -2.57 -6.54 10.50
C ARG A 179 -2.33 -5.11 11.00
N SER A 180 -3.35 -4.25 10.94
CA SER A 180 -3.29 -2.88 11.47
C SER A 180 -2.92 -2.87 12.96
N ALA A 181 -3.56 -3.72 13.74
CA ALA A 181 -3.28 -3.86 15.17
C ALA A 181 -1.87 -4.38 15.42
N ARG A 182 -1.47 -5.45 14.75
CA ARG A 182 -0.12 -6.06 14.95
C ARG A 182 1.01 -5.12 14.57
N VAL A 183 0.90 -4.41 13.44
CA VAL A 183 1.91 -3.45 13.00
C VAL A 183 2.03 -2.28 13.98
N ASN A 184 0.93 -1.72 14.43
CA ASN A 184 0.93 -0.62 15.39
C ASN A 184 1.42 -1.04 16.76
N GLU A 185 1.05 -2.22 17.24
CA GLU A 185 1.59 -2.78 18.49
C GLU A 185 3.11 -2.94 18.44
N LEU A 186 3.64 -3.50 17.34
CA LEU A 186 5.08 -3.64 17.15
C LEU A 186 5.79 -2.28 17.17
N ILE A 187 5.22 -1.26 16.50
CA ILE A 187 5.76 0.10 16.52
C ILE A 187 5.80 0.66 17.95
N LEU A 188 4.74 0.46 18.73
CA LEU A 188 4.67 0.92 20.11
C LEU A 188 5.71 0.23 21.00
N VAL A 189 5.90 -1.06 20.81
CA VAL A 189 6.93 -1.84 21.52
C VAL A 189 8.34 -1.40 21.15
N GLN A 190 8.64 -1.26 19.85
CA GLN A 190 9.95 -0.82 19.37
C GLN A 190 10.31 0.59 19.86
N LYS A 191 9.31 1.46 20.00
CA LYS A 191 9.49 2.80 20.54
C LYS A 191 9.48 2.82 22.09
N GLY A 192 9.17 1.70 22.73
CA GLY A 192 9.18 1.53 24.17
C GLY A 192 7.93 2.04 24.90
N TYR A 193 6.85 2.36 24.19
CA TYR A 193 5.59 2.77 24.83
C TYR A 193 4.85 1.59 25.48
N ILE A 194 4.99 0.41 24.90
CA ILE A 194 4.45 -0.85 25.42
C ILE A 194 5.63 -1.76 25.80
N ASN A 195 5.46 -2.53 26.88
CA ASN A 195 6.46 -3.50 27.33
C ASN A 195 6.54 -4.68 26.34
N ALA A 196 7.75 -5.00 25.88
CA ALA A 196 7.98 -6.10 24.94
C ALA A 196 7.53 -7.49 25.50
N ASN A 197 7.43 -7.65 26.81
CA ASN A 197 6.91 -8.90 27.39
C ASN A 197 5.45 -9.15 27.03
N GLN A 198 4.68 -8.12 26.70
CA GLN A 198 3.29 -8.26 26.27
C GLN A 198 3.16 -9.05 24.97
N LEU A 199 4.13 -8.95 24.06
CA LEU A 199 4.14 -9.75 22.83
C LEU A 199 4.34 -11.26 23.05
N LYS A 200 4.78 -11.65 24.24
CA LYS A 200 5.02 -13.06 24.58
C LYS A 200 3.76 -13.79 25.03
N THR A 201 2.71 -13.08 25.37
CA THR A 201 1.49 -13.62 25.97
C THR A 201 0.29 -13.30 25.08
N ILE A 202 0.17 -13.98 23.95
CA ILE A 202 -1.01 -13.87 23.10
C ILE A 202 -2.10 -14.88 23.45
N GLN A 203 -1.76 -15.92 24.23
CA GLN A 203 -2.69 -16.98 24.60
C GLN A 203 -3.79 -16.47 25.52
N GLY A 204 -5.03 -16.80 25.19
CA GLY A 204 -6.19 -16.58 26.03
C GLY A 204 -6.61 -15.14 26.23
N GLN A 205 -6.08 -14.19 25.45
CA GLN A 205 -6.46 -12.78 25.58
C GLN A 205 -7.89 -12.50 25.14
N GLY A 206 -8.44 -13.29 24.21
CA GLY A 206 -9.79 -13.10 23.70
C GLY A 206 -10.01 -11.66 23.21
N GLU A 207 -11.09 -11.05 23.67
CA GLU A 207 -11.43 -9.66 23.34
C GLU A 207 -10.52 -8.62 24.00
N GLU A 208 -9.74 -8.99 25.01
CA GLU A 208 -8.77 -8.10 25.67
C GLU A 208 -7.43 -7.97 24.93
N ASN A 209 -7.33 -8.55 23.74
CA ASN A 209 -6.14 -8.40 22.92
C ASN A 209 -5.92 -6.96 22.46
N PHE A 210 -4.68 -6.63 22.07
CA PHE A 210 -4.37 -5.29 21.56
C PHE A 210 -5.17 -4.97 20.29
N ASN A 211 -5.87 -3.85 20.33
CA ASN A 211 -6.53 -3.26 19.18
C ASN A 211 -6.19 -1.75 19.11
N THR A 212 -5.78 -1.28 17.94
CA THR A 212 -5.35 0.11 17.75
C THR A 212 -6.45 1.12 18.11
N LYS A 213 -7.71 0.86 17.75
CA LYS A 213 -8.84 1.74 18.07
C LYS A 213 -9.08 1.80 19.57
N SER A 214 -9.14 0.65 20.23
CA SER A 214 -9.34 0.56 21.70
C SER A 214 -8.20 1.26 22.44
N TYR A 215 -6.97 1.12 21.97
CA TYR A 215 -5.81 1.81 22.53
C TYR A 215 -5.94 3.35 22.39
N LEU A 216 -6.29 3.85 21.22
CA LEU A 216 -6.44 5.29 20.96
C LEU A 216 -7.61 5.91 21.73
N LEU A 217 -8.67 5.14 21.99
CA LEU A 217 -9.81 5.56 22.80
C LEU A 217 -9.55 5.46 24.32
N GLY A 218 -8.37 4.92 24.73
CA GLY A 218 -8.04 4.72 26.13
C GLY A 218 -8.79 3.55 26.80
N LEU A 219 -9.44 2.71 26.00
CA LEU A 219 -10.16 1.51 26.47
C LEU A 219 -9.23 0.33 26.69
N TYR A 220 -8.03 0.38 26.17
CA TYR A 220 -7.00 -0.63 26.32
C TYR A 220 -5.79 -0.05 27.04
N SER A 221 -5.42 -0.64 28.17
CA SER A 221 -4.28 -0.21 29.00
C SER A 221 -3.17 -1.27 28.97
N PRO A 222 -2.26 -1.20 27.99
CA PRO A 222 -1.15 -2.15 27.94
C PRO A 222 -0.19 -1.97 29.11
N GLN A 223 0.60 -3.00 29.38
CA GLN A 223 1.71 -2.86 30.33
C GLN A 223 2.65 -1.74 29.84
N PRO A 224 2.91 -0.71 30.67
CA PRO A 224 3.72 0.41 30.26
C PRO A 224 5.16 -0.03 29.98
N GLY A 225 5.70 0.44 28.86
CA GLY A 225 7.10 0.33 28.52
C GLY A 225 7.94 1.42 29.18
N LYS A 226 9.20 1.50 28.76
CA LYS A 226 10.13 2.57 29.15
C LYS A 226 10.55 3.32 27.88
N PRO A 227 9.75 4.30 27.42
CA PRO A 227 10.07 5.05 26.21
C PRO A 227 11.36 5.84 26.43
N ASN A 228 12.20 5.89 25.39
CA ASN A 228 13.40 6.72 25.44
C ASN A 228 13.00 8.19 25.30
N ALA A 229 12.82 8.87 26.42
CA ALA A 229 12.40 10.27 26.48
C ALA A 229 13.32 11.25 25.72
N LYS A 230 14.59 10.89 25.51
CA LYS A 230 15.52 11.70 24.70
C LYS A 230 15.23 11.59 23.19
N LYS A 231 14.77 10.41 22.75
CA LYS A 231 14.47 10.16 21.33
C LYS A 231 13.00 10.48 20.97
N ASN A 232 12.08 10.25 21.89
CA ASN A 232 10.63 10.37 21.65
C ASN A 232 9.94 11.06 22.84
N PRO A 233 10.17 12.37 23.08
CA PRO A 233 9.50 13.07 24.15
C PRO A 233 8.04 13.33 23.77
N LEU A 234 7.11 12.54 24.32
CA LEU A 234 5.70 12.85 24.30
C LEU A 234 5.34 13.67 25.52
N VAL A 235 4.65 14.76 25.29
CA VAL A 235 4.17 15.64 26.36
C VAL A 235 2.67 15.86 26.23
N ASP A 236 2.01 16.10 27.35
CA ASP A 236 0.62 16.53 27.37
C ASP A 236 0.49 18.05 27.09
N ALA A 237 -0.72 18.57 27.08
CA ALA A 237 -0.98 19.98 26.86
C ALA A 237 -0.29 20.89 27.93
N ASN A 238 0.01 20.34 29.11
CA ASN A 238 0.68 21.05 30.21
C ASN A 238 2.21 20.88 30.15
N GLY A 239 2.72 20.18 29.13
CA GLY A 239 4.14 19.92 29.00
C GLY A 239 4.68 18.80 29.89
N LYS A 240 3.82 18.00 30.55
CA LYS A 240 4.24 16.83 31.33
C LYS A 240 4.49 15.65 30.41
N PRO A 241 5.49 14.81 30.69
CA PRO A 241 5.71 13.59 29.93
C PRO A 241 4.48 12.67 30.02
N ARG A 242 4.13 12.05 28.87
CA ARG A 242 3.09 11.01 28.78
C ARG A 242 3.65 9.74 28.15
N ASN A 243 3.11 8.60 28.57
CA ASN A 243 3.56 7.28 28.11
C ASN A 243 2.60 6.64 27.09
N PHE A 244 1.50 7.30 26.75
CA PHE A 244 0.57 6.82 25.73
C PHE A 244 0.67 7.67 24.47
N VAL A 245 0.45 7.04 23.33
CA VAL A 245 0.53 7.67 22.01
C VAL A 245 -0.88 8.07 21.58
N LYS A 246 -1.00 9.28 21.04
CA LYS A 246 -2.22 9.77 20.38
C LYS A 246 -2.05 9.71 18.86
N PHE A 247 -3.17 9.78 18.15
CA PHE A 247 -3.16 9.81 16.69
C PHE A 247 -2.36 11.01 16.15
N GLU A 248 -2.49 12.16 16.79
CA GLU A 248 -1.82 13.43 16.42
C GLU A 248 -0.30 13.36 16.55
N ASP A 249 0.25 12.37 17.23
CA ASP A 249 1.70 12.22 17.34
C ASP A 249 2.36 11.72 16.05
N GLY A 250 1.56 11.22 15.09
CA GLY A 250 2.05 10.68 13.82
C GLY A 250 2.98 9.48 13.98
N ILE A 251 2.79 8.69 15.05
CA ILE A 251 3.62 7.51 15.36
C ILE A 251 2.97 6.25 14.81
N LEU A 252 1.65 6.14 14.96
CA LEU A 252 0.87 5.00 14.51
C LEU A 252 0.57 5.13 13.02
N LEU A 253 0.56 4.01 12.34
CA LEU A 253 0.14 3.93 10.95
C LEU A 253 -1.38 3.93 10.85
N PRO A 254 -1.94 4.49 9.76
CA PRO A 254 -3.35 4.32 9.42
C PRO A 254 -3.74 2.85 9.31
N GLU A 255 -5.03 2.59 9.37
CA GLU A 255 -5.54 1.23 9.19
C GLU A 255 -5.28 0.71 7.78
N TYR A 256 -4.84 -0.54 7.70
CA TYR A 256 -4.88 -1.31 6.47
C TYR A 256 -6.34 -1.60 6.12
N ARG A 257 -6.66 -1.52 4.86
CA ARG A 257 -7.98 -1.81 4.31
C ARG A 257 -7.86 -2.39 2.91
N LEU A 258 -8.92 -2.96 2.42
CA LEU A 258 -9.00 -3.30 1.01
C LEU A 258 -8.97 -2.01 0.16
N PRO A 259 -8.31 -2.03 -1.00
CA PRO A 259 -8.32 -0.89 -1.92
C PRO A 259 -9.74 -0.66 -2.47
N THR A 260 -10.02 0.57 -2.86
CA THR A 260 -11.17 0.86 -3.70
C THR A 260 -10.88 0.41 -5.13
N GLU A 261 -11.93 0.15 -5.91
CA GLU A 261 -11.79 -0.20 -7.33
C GLU A 261 -10.93 0.82 -8.11
N ALA A 262 -11.11 2.11 -7.83
CA ALA A 262 -10.32 3.17 -8.46
C ALA A 262 -8.84 3.14 -8.05
N GLU A 263 -8.54 2.88 -6.79
CA GLU A 263 -7.15 2.71 -6.32
C GLU A 263 -6.51 1.49 -6.94
N TRP A 264 -7.23 0.37 -7.00
CA TRP A 264 -6.75 -0.87 -7.55
C TRP A 264 -6.48 -0.74 -9.07
N GLU A 265 -7.44 -0.23 -9.86
CA GLU A 265 -7.24 -0.04 -11.29
C GLU A 265 -6.10 0.96 -11.60
N TYR A 266 -6.02 2.05 -10.81
CA TYR A 266 -4.91 3.00 -10.93
C TYR A 266 -3.56 2.35 -10.66
N ALA A 267 -3.48 1.54 -9.60
CA ALA A 267 -2.28 0.80 -9.23
C ALA A 267 -1.91 -0.26 -10.29
N ALA A 268 -2.89 -0.99 -10.81
CA ALA A 268 -2.70 -2.03 -11.81
C ALA A 268 -2.09 -1.48 -13.11
N LEU A 269 -2.59 -0.35 -13.57
CA LEU A 269 -2.17 0.22 -14.85
C LEU A 269 -0.82 0.93 -14.81
N GLY A 270 -0.26 1.19 -13.62
CA GLY A 270 1.09 1.71 -13.47
C GLY A 270 1.31 3.06 -14.15
N TYR A 271 0.40 4.01 -13.99
CA TYR A 271 0.36 5.29 -14.73
C TYR A 271 1.56 6.23 -14.57
N ILE A 272 2.62 5.85 -13.86
CA ILE A 272 3.82 6.70 -13.64
C ILE A 272 4.34 7.30 -14.96
N THR A 273 4.29 6.52 -16.04
CA THR A 273 4.82 6.95 -17.35
C THR A 273 3.74 7.45 -18.31
N GLN A 274 2.47 7.31 -17.95
CA GLN A 274 1.33 7.68 -18.79
C GLN A 274 0.73 9.05 -18.44
N ASN A 275 1.41 9.86 -17.66
CA ASN A 275 0.96 11.23 -17.41
C ASN A 275 0.68 11.91 -18.75
N PRO A 276 -0.54 12.44 -18.96
CA PRO A 276 -0.89 13.10 -20.19
C PRO A 276 0.10 14.25 -20.43
N ARG A 277 0.96 14.10 -21.42
CA ARG A 277 1.83 15.21 -21.84
C ARG A 277 0.93 16.33 -22.35
N LYS A 278 1.24 17.59 -21.97
CA LYS A 278 0.60 18.74 -22.58
C LYS A 278 0.61 18.54 -24.09
N LYS A 279 -0.58 18.50 -24.69
CA LYS A 279 -0.71 18.39 -26.14
C LYS A 279 -0.07 19.60 -26.83
N THR A 280 0.49 19.38 -27.98
CA THR A 280 0.94 20.40 -28.91
C THR A 280 -0.26 21.24 -29.39
N LYS A 281 0.01 22.47 -29.89
CA LYS A 281 -0.94 23.56 -30.17
C LYS A 281 -2.19 23.22 -31.01
N ASP A 282 -2.27 22.07 -31.66
CA ASP A 282 -3.30 21.75 -32.66
C ASP A 282 -4.47 20.91 -32.13
N GLN A 283 -4.56 20.69 -30.82
CA GLN A 283 -5.62 19.87 -30.24
C GLN A 283 -6.65 20.73 -29.53
N GLY A 284 -7.91 20.62 -29.97
CA GLY A 284 -9.05 21.40 -29.53
C GLY A 284 -9.24 21.40 -28.02
N ARG A 285 -9.73 22.51 -27.50
CA ARG A 285 -10.05 22.72 -26.10
C ARG A 285 -11.18 21.76 -25.73
N GLY A 286 -10.92 20.81 -24.84
CA GLY A 286 -11.94 19.85 -24.35
C GLY A 286 -11.73 18.40 -24.79
N GLU A 287 -10.81 18.10 -25.71
CA GLU A 287 -10.40 16.73 -25.92
C GLU A 287 -9.59 16.27 -24.72
N GLU A 288 -10.22 15.48 -23.89
CA GLU A 288 -9.51 14.75 -22.84
C GLU A 288 -8.55 13.79 -23.49
N LEU A 289 -7.34 13.80 -22.94
CA LEU A 289 -6.26 12.95 -23.36
C LEU A 289 -6.55 11.53 -22.94
N ILE A 290 -7.45 10.87 -23.63
CA ILE A 290 -7.50 9.41 -23.63
C ILE A 290 -6.27 9.00 -24.43
N MET A 291 -5.13 8.90 -23.77
CA MET A 291 -4.00 8.19 -24.31
C MET A 291 -4.42 6.73 -24.44
N ASN A 292 -3.91 6.02 -25.45
CA ASN A 292 -4.11 4.60 -25.61
C ASN A 292 -3.94 3.93 -24.26
N LYS A 293 -5.05 3.46 -23.69
CA LYS A 293 -5.09 2.87 -22.37
C LYS A 293 -4.25 1.61 -22.43
N GLN A 294 -3.36 1.44 -21.45
CA GLN A 294 -2.59 0.22 -21.33
C GLN A 294 -3.56 -0.93 -20.97
N VAL A 295 -3.56 -1.99 -21.75
CA VAL A 295 -4.46 -3.13 -21.57
C VAL A 295 -3.99 -4.01 -20.39
N TYR A 296 -2.67 -4.15 -20.26
CA TYR A 296 -2.04 -5.00 -19.24
C TYR A 296 -1.20 -4.20 -18.27
N SER A 297 -0.99 -4.73 -17.07
CA SER A 297 -0.23 -4.07 -16.00
C SER A 297 1.28 -3.98 -16.25
N TRP A 298 1.85 -4.81 -17.13
CA TRP A 298 3.28 -4.78 -17.42
C TRP A 298 3.69 -3.66 -18.36
N SER A 299 4.99 -3.38 -18.39
CA SER A 299 5.55 -2.15 -18.96
C SER A 299 5.22 -1.92 -20.44
N GLN A 300 5.24 -0.64 -20.83
CA GLN A 300 4.91 -0.08 -22.15
C GLN A 300 5.65 -0.69 -23.35
N ASN A 301 6.68 -1.50 -23.16
CA ASN A 301 7.46 -2.09 -24.24
C ASN A 301 6.92 -3.46 -24.69
N VAL A 302 5.88 -3.96 -24.05
CA VAL A 302 5.24 -5.24 -24.39
C VAL A 302 3.73 -5.01 -24.48
N ASN A 303 3.22 -4.90 -25.70
CA ASN A 303 1.80 -4.62 -25.97
C ASN A 303 0.94 -5.88 -26.06
N GLY A 304 1.46 -7.02 -25.72
CA GLY A 304 0.76 -8.30 -25.84
C GLY A 304 0.93 -9.19 -24.63
N LEU A 305 0.21 -10.31 -24.65
CA LEU A 305 0.27 -11.34 -23.61
C LEU A 305 1.64 -12.04 -23.54
N ARG A 306 2.43 -11.96 -24.60
CA ARG A 306 3.76 -12.58 -24.67
C ARG A 306 4.86 -11.54 -24.73
N ASP A 307 5.98 -11.83 -24.08
CA ASP A 307 7.16 -10.98 -24.17
C ASP A 307 7.75 -11.03 -25.59
N THR A 308 7.80 -9.90 -26.24
CA THR A 308 8.36 -9.72 -27.59
C THR A 308 9.82 -9.29 -27.57
N ARG A 309 10.36 -8.97 -26.40
CA ARG A 309 11.76 -8.54 -26.26
C ARG A 309 12.71 -9.72 -26.49
N SER A 310 13.85 -9.44 -27.10
CA SER A 310 14.92 -10.44 -27.25
C SER A 310 15.48 -10.88 -25.89
N GLY A 311 15.73 -12.18 -25.72
CA GLY A 311 16.30 -12.73 -24.50
C GLY A 311 15.59 -13.96 -23.97
N THR A 312 15.85 -14.29 -22.72
CA THR A 312 15.36 -15.52 -22.07
C THR A 312 13.84 -15.61 -21.97
N TRP A 313 13.17 -14.47 -21.96
CA TRP A 313 11.71 -14.37 -21.80
C TRP A 313 10.96 -14.26 -23.13
N GLN A 314 11.66 -14.14 -24.25
CA GLN A 314 11.02 -13.99 -25.55
C GLN A 314 10.01 -15.11 -25.83
N GLY A 315 8.79 -14.73 -26.17
CA GLY A 315 7.68 -15.65 -26.47
C GLY A 315 6.98 -16.23 -25.24
N LYS A 316 7.49 -16.02 -24.01
CA LYS A 316 6.84 -16.47 -22.78
C LYS A 316 5.65 -15.55 -22.43
N PHE A 317 4.65 -16.13 -21.80
CA PHE A 317 3.53 -15.35 -21.27
C PHE A 317 3.97 -14.46 -20.09
N MET A 318 3.32 -13.32 -19.99
CA MET A 318 3.62 -12.28 -19.01
C MET A 318 2.73 -12.35 -17.76
N ALA A 319 1.75 -13.24 -17.76
CA ALA A 319 0.84 -13.45 -16.63
C ALA A 319 0.36 -14.91 -16.62
N ASN A 320 -0.11 -15.34 -15.46
CA ASN A 320 -0.83 -16.58 -15.27
C ASN A 320 -2.33 -16.33 -15.49
N PHE A 321 -2.94 -16.99 -16.46
CA PHE A 321 -4.37 -16.87 -16.76
C PHE A 321 -4.91 -18.12 -17.44
N LYS A 322 -6.17 -18.44 -17.19
CA LYS A 322 -6.85 -19.59 -17.77
C LYS A 322 -7.16 -19.35 -19.25
N ARG A 323 -6.77 -20.29 -20.12
CA ARG A 323 -7.01 -20.26 -21.57
C ARG A 323 -7.99 -21.35 -21.98
N GLY A 324 -9.26 -21.03 -22.10
CA GLY A 324 -10.30 -21.98 -22.51
C GLY A 324 -10.62 -23.02 -21.44
N THR A 325 -11.02 -24.24 -21.87
CA THR A 325 -11.48 -25.32 -20.97
C THR A 325 -10.36 -26.08 -20.27
N GLY A 326 -9.11 -25.83 -20.61
CA GLY A 326 -7.94 -26.47 -19.97
C GLY A 326 -6.71 -25.58 -20.12
N ASP A 327 -5.86 -25.54 -19.10
CA ASP A 327 -4.70 -24.65 -19.05
C ASP A 327 -3.62 -24.96 -20.08
N ASN A 328 -3.55 -26.21 -20.53
CA ASN A 328 -2.47 -26.67 -21.41
C ASN A 328 -2.94 -26.98 -22.85
N MET A 329 -4.00 -26.39 -23.32
CA MET A 329 -4.64 -26.60 -24.61
C MET A 329 -3.67 -26.72 -25.80
N GLY A 330 -3.04 -27.88 -25.97
CA GLY A 330 -2.15 -28.20 -27.08
C GLY A 330 -0.83 -27.43 -27.10
N VAL A 331 -0.52 -26.65 -26.08
CA VAL A 331 0.72 -25.87 -25.95
C VAL A 331 1.54 -26.47 -24.81
N ALA A 332 2.65 -27.08 -25.11
CA ALA A 332 3.52 -27.71 -24.13
C ALA A 332 4.68 -26.80 -23.70
N GLY A 333 5.08 -26.97 -22.45
CA GLY A 333 6.32 -26.41 -21.91
C GLY A 333 6.43 -24.88 -21.97
N GLY A 334 7.57 -24.36 -22.38
CA GLY A 334 7.90 -22.92 -22.37
C GLY A 334 7.06 -22.01 -23.28
N LEU A 335 6.13 -22.56 -24.05
CA LEU A 335 5.16 -21.77 -24.84
C LEU A 335 3.86 -21.51 -24.08
N ASN A 336 3.73 -22.05 -22.88
CA ASN A 336 2.64 -21.82 -21.94
C ASN A 336 3.11 -20.86 -20.83
N ASP A 337 2.19 -20.41 -19.96
CA ASP A 337 2.52 -19.66 -18.73
C ASP A 337 3.23 -20.52 -17.68
N ASN A 338 3.31 -21.84 -17.90
CA ASN A 338 3.86 -22.87 -17.01
C ASN A 338 3.08 -23.06 -15.71
N ALA A 339 1.85 -22.58 -15.64
CA ALA A 339 1.03 -22.69 -14.47
C ALA A 339 -0.32 -23.33 -14.79
N SER A 340 -0.67 -24.39 -14.09
CA SER A 340 -2.02 -24.99 -14.07
C SER A 340 -2.84 -24.55 -12.85
N ILE A 341 -2.18 -23.89 -11.91
CA ILE A 341 -2.70 -23.33 -10.66
C ILE A 341 -2.11 -21.92 -10.49
N PRO A 342 -2.56 -21.10 -9.54
CA PRO A 342 -1.89 -19.85 -9.21
C PRO A 342 -0.38 -20.05 -9.01
N GLY A 343 0.41 -19.16 -9.55
CA GLY A 343 1.86 -19.13 -9.35
C GLY A 343 2.25 -18.40 -8.06
N PRO A 344 3.55 -18.38 -7.71
CA PRO A 344 4.05 -17.58 -6.59
C PRO A 344 3.71 -16.08 -6.73
N ILE A 345 3.60 -15.38 -5.61
CA ILE A 345 3.23 -13.96 -5.56
C ILE A 345 4.21 -13.01 -6.28
N GLU A 346 5.40 -13.46 -6.63
CA GLU A 346 6.40 -12.73 -7.42
C GLU A 346 6.75 -13.45 -8.74
N ALA A 347 5.81 -14.22 -9.32
CA ALA A 347 6.11 -15.09 -10.47
C ALA A 347 6.43 -14.34 -11.76
N PHE A 348 5.90 -13.14 -11.96
CA PHE A 348 6.00 -12.38 -13.19
C PHE A 348 6.65 -11.00 -12.95
N PHE A 349 6.79 -10.21 -14.01
CA PHE A 349 7.40 -8.89 -13.89
C PHE A 349 6.44 -7.90 -13.21
N PRO A 350 6.97 -7.06 -12.29
CA PRO A 350 6.17 -6.02 -11.69
C PRO A 350 5.81 -4.93 -12.71
N ASN A 351 4.75 -4.21 -12.42
CA ASN A 351 4.35 -3.03 -13.20
C ASN A 351 5.22 -1.80 -12.89
N GLY A 352 4.86 -0.63 -13.44
CA GLY A 352 5.59 0.63 -13.26
C GLY A 352 5.68 1.14 -11.82
N PHE A 353 4.81 0.69 -10.92
CA PHE A 353 4.87 0.98 -9.48
C PHE A 353 5.65 -0.07 -8.67
N GLY A 354 6.04 -1.17 -9.29
CA GLY A 354 6.71 -2.29 -8.62
C GLY A 354 5.74 -3.31 -8.02
N LEU A 355 4.48 -3.34 -8.49
CA LEU A 355 3.44 -4.28 -8.05
C LEU A 355 3.43 -5.50 -8.95
N TYR A 356 3.31 -6.68 -8.33
CA TYR A 356 3.30 -7.97 -9.01
C TYR A 356 1.87 -8.44 -9.28
N ASN A 357 1.73 -9.31 -10.25
CA ASN A 357 0.53 -10.07 -10.59
C ASN A 357 -0.77 -9.28 -10.77
N MET A 358 -0.69 -7.96 -10.99
CA MET A 358 -1.87 -7.09 -11.20
C MET A 358 -2.66 -7.44 -12.48
N SER A 359 -2.26 -8.45 -13.23
CA SER A 359 -2.98 -9.00 -14.37
C SER A 359 -2.89 -10.52 -14.30
N GLY A 360 -3.94 -11.17 -13.84
CA GLY A 360 -4.01 -12.63 -13.72
C GLY A 360 -3.62 -13.16 -12.34
N ASN A 361 -3.24 -14.41 -12.27
CA ASN A 361 -2.90 -15.22 -11.10
C ASN A 361 -4.13 -15.57 -10.23
N VAL A 362 -4.68 -14.63 -9.49
CA VAL A 362 -5.93 -14.79 -8.71
C VAL A 362 -6.87 -13.60 -8.93
N ASN A 363 -8.14 -13.79 -8.64
CA ASN A 363 -9.10 -12.69 -8.58
C ASN A 363 -8.95 -11.97 -7.24
N GLU A 364 -8.85 -10.66 -7.29
CA GLU A 364 -8.71 -9.78 -6.14
C GLU A 364 -9.91 -8.85 -5.97
#